data_4b2999d76e0d32259092171d908680c3
#
_entry.id   4b2999d76e0d32259092171d908680c3
#
_cell.length_a   1.000
_cell.length_b   1.000
_cell.length_c   1.000
_cell.angle_alpha   90.00
_cell.angle_beta   90.00
_cell.angle_gamma   90.00
#
_symmetry.space_group_name_H-M   'P 1'
#
loop_
_entity.id
_entity.type
_entity.pdbx_description
1 polymer ?
#
loop_
_entity_poly.entity_id
_entity_poly.type
_entity_poly.pdbx_seq_one_letter_code
_entity_poly.pdbx_strand_id
1 'polypeptide(L)'
;MNAVRRWIEESPYSAALGVQLSELSEENAQLALPYGDQNSNPGKALHGGVAASLSAIGAQAVTRAALGADAGPFHTAALQVNYLSAAIGEPVVAEARLLRRGKALCFVEVDVATAAGKPIAHATSAVRARFGADEPERAVVAPDHGESDPGRMGPHLPSIPFIGARGIAAEHMTGGTSRITMPASEANRDASGGLHEGAVLALLDTTGAMASWAESGHGPYRASTPAMQAQIVGAPPDEDLVAYGRCVQRDAEIFFSQVDVATAGARRLVARGTVLYRILT
;
A
#
# COMPACT_ATOMS: atom_id res chain seq x y z
N MET A 1 24.77 -1.77 1.90
CA MET A 1 24.29 -0.66 1.05
C MET A 1 23.97 -1.08 -0.38
N ASN A 2 24.90 -1.72 -1.11
CA ASN A 2 24.62 -2.18 -2.49
C ASN A 2 23.44 -3.18 -2.60
N ALA A 3 23.21 -4.03 -1.60
CA ALA A 3 22.09 -4.97 -1.61
C ALA A 3 20.72 -4.29 -1.46
N VAL A 4 20.62 -3.24 -0.66
CA VAL A 4 19.37 -2.47 -0.50
C VAL A 4 19.05 -1.69 -1.78
N ARG A 5 20.06 -1.06 -2.38
CA ARG A 5 19.88 -0.36 -3.65
C ARG A 5 19.38 -1.33 -4.75
N ARG A 6 20.03 -2.48 -4.88
CA ARG A 6 19.60 -3.53 -5.83
C ARG A 6 18.17 -3.99 -5.56
N TRP A 7 17.82 -4.25 -4.29
CA TRP A 7 16.46 -4.63 -3.94
C TRP A 7 15.42 -3.61 -4.42
N ILE A 8 15.67 -2.30 -4.25
CA ILE A 8 14.75 -1.25 -4.73
C ILE A 8 14.73 -1.19 -6.26
N GLU A 9 15.90 -1.19 -6.90
CA GLU A 9 16.04 -0.99 -8.36
C GLU A 9 15.64 -2.24 -9.16
N GLU A 10 15.84 -3.44 -8.62
CA GLU A 10 15.50 -4.71 -9.27
C GLU A 10 14.08 -5.20 -8.95
N SER A 11 13.38 -4.61 -7.96
CA SER A 11 11.96 -4.90 -7.73
C SER A 11 11.11 -4.32 -8.85
N PRO A 12 10.44 -5.18 -9.65
CA PRO A 12 9.64 -4.71 -10.79
C PRO A 12 8.59 -3.68 -10.40
N TYR A 13 7.98 -3.83 -9.22
CA TYR A 13 7.03 -2.86 -8.69
C TYR A 13 7.66 -1.48 -8.47
N SER A 14 8.80 -1.41 -7.77
CA SER A 14 9.51 -0.14 -7.52
C SER A 14 9.98 0.52 -8.81
N ALA A 15 10.48 -0.28 -9.75
CA ALA A 15 10.90 0.17 -11.08
C ALA A 15 9.71 0.70 -11.89
N ALA A 16 8.54 0.03 -11.84
CA ALA A 16 7.33 0.49 -12.52
C ALA A 16 6.76 1.80 -11.94
N LEU A 17 6.97 2.07 -10.64
CA LEU A 17 6.68 3.38 -10.06
C LEU A 17 7.70 4.44 -10.48
N GLY A 18 8.95 4.05 -10.73
CA GLY A 18 10.08 4.94 -10.98
C GLY A 18 10.78 5.40 -9.69
N VAL A 19 10.73 4.60 -8.62
CA VAL A 19 11.39 4.91 -7.34
C VAL A 19 12.90 4.89 -7.49
N GLN A 20 13.57 5.91 -6.96
CA GLN A 20 15.02 6.07 -6.97
C GLN A 20 15.54 6.22 -5.54
N LEU A 21 16.55 5.45 -5.18
CA LEU A 21 17.24 5.61 -3.89
C LEU A 21 18.30 6.72 -4.00
N SER A 22 18.06 7.87 -3.39
CA SER A 22 18.97 9.02 -3.38
C SER A 22 20.04 8.89 -2.31
N GLU A 23 19.64 8.61 -1.08
CA GLU A 23 20.54 8.49 0.08
C GLU A 23 20.20 7.26 0.92
N LEU A 24 21.23 6.65 1.54
CA LEU A 24 21.08 5.52 2.44
C LEU A 24 22.20 5.47 3.48
N SER A 25 21.78 5.37 4.73
CA SER A 25 22.64 5.07 5.89
C SER A 25 21.96 4.05 6.81
N GLU A 26 22.57 3.68 7.91
CA GLU A 26 21.94 2.84 8.94
C GLU A 26 20.79 3.56 9.69
N GLU A 27 20.71 4.88 9.60
CA GLU A 27 19.73 5.70 10.33
C GLU A 27 18.70 6.35 9.41
N ASN A 28 19.05 6.59 8.14
CA ASN A 28 18.22 7.34 7.21
C ASN A 28 18.23 6.73 5.81
N ALA A 29 17.11 6.88 5.10
CA ALA A 29 17.01 6.62 3.67
C ALA A 29 16.19 7.73 3.00
N GLN A 30 16.61 8.17 1.82
CA GLN A 30 15.85 9.11 1.00
C GLN A 30 15.52 8.47 -0.34
N LEU A 31 14.24 8.53 -0.70
CA LEU A 31 13.72 8.07 -1.99
C LEU A 31 13.19 9.25 -2.79
N ALA A 32 13.49 9.28 -4.07
CA ALA A 32 12.89 10.23 -5.01
C ALA A 32 11.91 9.50 -5.92
N LEU A 33 10.78 10.12 -6.20
CA LEU A 33 9.79 9.67 -7.17
C LEU A 33 9.48 10.82 -8.13
N PRO A 34 9.98 10.78 -9.37
CA PRO A 34 9.55 11.69 -10.42
C PRO A 34 8.05 11.58 -10.67
N TYR A 35 7.43 12.65 -11.13
CA TYR A 35 6.03 12.57 -11.57
C TYR A 35 5.90 11.58 -12.74
N GLY A 36 4.87 10.75 -12.68
CA GLY A 36 4.48 9.85 -13.76
C GLY A 36 2.97 9.61 -13.71
N ASP A 37 2.31 9.67 -14.85
CA ASP A 37 0.86 9.49 -14.94
C ASP A 37 0.41 8.13 -14.38
N GLN A 38 1.22 7.07 -14.56
CA GLN A 38 0.97 5.72 -14.04
C GLN A 38 0.90 5.64 -12.49
N ASN A 39 1.30 6.70 -11.79
CA ASN A 39 1.28 6.81 -10.33
C ASN A 39 0.11 7.67 -9.82
N SER A 40 -0.80 8.09 -10.71
CA SER A 40 -1.80 9.11 -10.38
C SER A 40 -3.23 8.58 -10.36
N ASN A 41 -4.06 9.33 -9.65
CA ASN A 41 -5.52 9.38 -9.76
C ASN A 41 -5.95 10.29 -10.93
N PRO A 42 -7.23 10.30 -11.33
CA PRO A 42 -7.76 11.34 -12.18
C PRO A 42 -7.43 12.73 -11.65
N GLY A 43 -7.04 13.67 -12.54
CA GLY A 43 -6.61 15.00 -12.15
C GLY A 43 -5.13 15.10 -11.71
N LYS A 44 -4.32 14.09 -12.04
CA LYS A 44 -2.86 14.07 -11.80
C LYS A 44 -2.43 14.09 -10.32
N ALA A 45 -3.35 13.82 -9.40
CA ALA A 45 -3.01 13.67 -7.98
C ALA A 45 -2.31 12.34 -7.75
N LEU A 46 -1.21 12.32 -7.00
CA LEU A 46 -0.52 11.10 -6.57
C LEU A 46 -1.51 10.16 -5.88
N HIS A 47 -1.54 8.88 -6.30
CA HIS A 47 -2.42 7.89 -5.67
C HIS A 47 -1.96 7.58 -4.23
N GLY A 48 -2.91 7.44 -3.29
CA GLY A 48 -2.61 7.14 -1.88
C GLY A 48 -1.75 5.89 -1.70
N GLY A 49 -2.03 4.85 -2.46
CA GLY A 49 -1.23 3.62 -2.47
C GLY A 49 0.24 3.83 -2.86
N VAL A 50 0.58 4.86 -3.65
CA VAL A 50 1.97 5.21 -3.97
C VAL A 50 2.68 5.81 -2.77
N ALA A 51 2.03 6.74 -2.05
CA ALA A 51 2.61 7.31 -0.83
C ALA A 51 2.81 6.25 0.27
N ALA A 52 1.85 5.32 0.42
CA ALA A 52 2.00 4.17 1.32
C ALA A 52 3.16 3.26 0.88
N SER A 53 3.32 3.03 -0.43
CA SER A 53 4.45 2.26 -0.99
C SER A 53 5.79 2.90 -0.69
N LEU A 54 5.93 4.21 -0.93
CA LEU A 54 7.15 4.96 -0.60
C LEU A 54 7.48 4.86 0.89
N SER A 55 6.46 4.94 1.75
CA SER A 55 6.61 4.80 3.20
C SER A 55 7.13 3.40 3.59
N ALA A 56 6.57 2.34 3.01
CA ALA A 56 7.03 0.97 3.27
C ALA A 56 8.44 0.71 2.71
N ILE A 57 8.73 1.17 1.48
CA ILE A 57 10.05 1.02 0.84
C ILE A 57 11.13 1.74 1.67
N GLY A 58 10.88 2.99 2.06
CA GLY A 58 11.80 3.79 2.88
C GLY A 58 12.07 3.14 4.24
N ALA A 59 11.00 2.69 4.93
CA ALA A 59 11.13 2.01 6.22
C ALA A 59 11.91 0.70 6.11
N GLN A 60 11.67 -0.10 5.08
CA GLN A 60 12.42 -1.32 4.82
C GLN A 60 13.87 -1.02 4.40
N ALA A 61 14.12 0.03 3.61
CA ALA A 61 15.45 0.39 3.16
C ALA A 61 16.37 0.69 4.36
N VAL A 62 15.94 1.57 5.27
CA VAL A 62 16.72 1.90 6.46
C VAL A 62 16.86 0.71 7.40
N THR A 63 15.82 -0.12 7.57
CA THR A 63 15.90 -1.33 8.41
C THR A 63 16.90 -2.34 7.85
N ARG A 64 16.89 -2.58 6.54
CA ARG A 64 17.84 -3.46 5.85
C ARG A 64 19.28 -2.93 5.95
N ALA A 65 19.47 -1.63 5.87
CA ALA A 65 20.78 -1.02 6.07
C ALA A 65 21.29 -1.18 7.51
N ALA A 66 20.41 -0.97 8.50
CA ALA A 66 20.73 -1.05 9.91
C ALA A 66 21.03 -2.49 10.40
N LEU A 67 20.26 -3.49 9.92
CA LEU A 67 20.38 -4.87 10.41
C LEU A 67 21.24 -5.77 9.51
N GLY A 68 21.49 -5.38 8.26
CA GLY A 68 22.24 -6.18 7.29
C GLY A 68 21.37 -7.20 6.53
N ALA A 69 21.92 -7.76 5.45
CA ALA A 69 21.20 -8.67 4.56
C ALA A 69 20.79 -9.99 5.23
N ASP A 70 21.61 -10.50 6.14
CA ASP A 70 21.39 -11.77 6.82
C ASP A 70 20.22 -11.72 7.84
N ALA A 71 19.72 -10.53 8.15
CA ALA A 71 18.57 -10.36 9.03
C ALA A 71 17.21 -10.69 8.33
N GLY A 72 17.21 -10.88 7.00
CA GLY A 72 16.00 -11.21 6.23
C GLY A 72 15.41 -12.58 6.52
N PRO A 73 14.24 -12.91 5.97
CA PRO A 73 13.37 -11.99 5.25
C PRO A 73 12.82 -10.86 6.12
N PHE A 74 12.45 -9.75 5.46
CA PHE A 74 11.88 -8.58 6.13
C PHE A 74 10.43 -8.39 5.69
N HIS A 75 9.60 -7.87 6.59
CA HIS A 75 8.26 -7.42 6.23
C HIS A 75 7.79 -6.26 7.13
N THR A 76 6.88 -5.45 6.62
CA THR A 76 6.25 -4.35 7.33
C THR A 76 5.13 -4.90 8.23
N ALA A 77 5.48 -5.22 9.49
CA ALA A 77 4.53 -5.79 10.44
C ALA A 77 3.40 -4.82 10.82
N ALA A 78 3.67 -3.52 10.81
CA ALA A 78 2.68 -2.47 10.99
C ALA A 78 3.09 -1.22 10.22
N LEU A 79 2.11 -0.56 9.62
CA LEU A 79 2.23 0.74 8.97
C LEU A 79 0.99 1.56 9.28
N GLN A 80 1.20 2.81 9.67
CA GLN A 80 0.15 3.83 9.70
C GLN A 80 0.58 4.97 8.79
N VAL A 81 -0.33 5.41 7.92
CA VAL A 81 -0.11 6.56 7.03
C VAL A 81 -1.21 7.59 7.28
N ASN A 82 -0.81 8.83 7.49
CA ASN A 82 -1.68 10.01 7.50
C ASN A 82 -1.43 10.81 6.22
N TYR A 83 -2.46 11.02 5.42
CA TYR A 83 -2.38 11.77 4.17
C TYR A 83 -2.75 13.23 4.43
N LEU A 84 -1.79 14.11 4.25
CA LEU A 84 -1.88 15.51 4.68
C LEU A 84 -2.34 16.43 3.55
N SER A 85 -1.88 16.17 2.32
CA SER A 85 -2.28 16.93 1.14
C SER A 85 -2.03 16.15 -0.16
N ALA A 86 -2.53 16.64 -1.29
CA ALA A 86 -2.30 16.02 -2.59
C ALA A 86 -1.03 16.60 -3.27
N ALA A 87 -0.18 15.74 -3.84
CA ALA A 87 0.81 16.13 -4.84
C ALA A 87 0.15 16.04 -6.21
N ILE A 88 0.10 17.14 -6.96
CA ILE A 88 -0.63 17.24 -8.23
C ILE A 88 0.36 17.56 -9.35
N GLY A 89 0.69 16.57 -10.18
CA GLY A 89 1.60 16.75 -11.32
C GLY A 89 3.03 17.10 -10.92
N GLU A 90 3.45 16.78 -9.71
CA GLU A 90 4.74 17.18 -9.14
C GLU A 90 5.52 15.98 -8.58
N PRO A 91 6.86 15.99 -8.61
CA PRO A 91 7.68 14.95 -8.00
C PRO A 91 7.60 15.01 -6.49
N VAL A 92 7.81 13.85 -5.85
CA VAL A 92 7.84 13.73 -4.39
C VAL A 92 9.14 13.08 -3.91
N VAL A 93 9.49 13.35 -2.66
CA VAL A 93 10.60 12.76 -1.94
C VAL A 93 10.05 12.10 -0.67
N ALA A 94 10.52 10.91 -0.35
CA ALA A 94 10.22 10.24 0.92
C ALA A 94 11.51 10.16 1.75
N GLU A 95 11.47 10.66 2.97
CA GLU A 95 12.55 10.64 3.93
C GLU A 95 12.20 9.68 5.08
N ALA A 96 12.93 8.57 5.18
CA ALA A 96 12.76 7.58 6.23
C ALA A 96 13.84 7.73 7.30
N ARG A 97 13.44 7.76 8.56
CA ARG A 97 14.33 7.89 9.71
C ARG A 97 14.09 6.77 10.72
N LEU A 98 15.17 6.09 11.11
CA LEU A 98 15.15 5.06 12.13
C LEU A 98 14.94 5.68 13.51
N LEU A 99 13.82 5.39 14.14
CA LEU A 99 13.50 5.83 15.50
C LEU A 99 14.11 4.92 16.56
N ARG A 100 14.08 3.61 16.27
CA ARG A 100 14.64 2.60 17.18
C ARG A 100 15.10 1.37 16.41
N ARG A 101 16.35 0.99 16.60
CA ARG A 101 16.88 -0.30 16.17
C ARG A 101 16.65 -1.34 17.27
N GLY A 102 15.73 -2.28 17.03
CA GLY A 102 15.58 -3.48 17.85
C GLY A 102 16.33 -4.66 17.22
N LYS A 103 16.42 -5.77 17.94
CA LYS A 103 17.08 -7.00 17.44
C LYS A 103 16.35 -7.58 16.21
N ALA A 104 15.03 -7.62 16.24
CA ALA A 104 14.19 -8.21 15.19
C ALA A 104 13.02 -7.30 14.76
N LEU A 105 12.93 -6.11 15.31
CA LEU A 105 11.87 -5.15 15.03
C LEU A 105 12.46 -3.74 15.08
N CYS A 106 12.43 -3.04 13.95
CA CYS A 106 12.83 -1.66 13.84
C CYS A 106 11.60 -0.76 13.72
N PHE A 107 11.67 0.41 14.36
CA PHE A 107 10.64 1.44 14.28
C PHE A 107 11.16 2.60 13.44
N VAL A 108 10.39 3.00 12.46
CA VAL A 108 10.78 3.99 11.47
C VAL A 108 9.65 4.98 11.28
N GLU A 109 9.97 6.26 11.13
CA GLU A 109 9.04 7.24 10.59
C GLU A 109 9.42 7.61 9.17
N VAL A 110 8.45 8.00 8.37
CA VAL A 110 8.67 8.40 6.98
C VAL A 110 7.81 9.63 6.67
N ASP A 111 8.47 10.67 6.20
CA ASP A 111 7.82 11.87 5.69
C ASP A 111 7.85 11.87 4.14
N VAL A 112 6.70 12.02 3.51
CA VAL A 112 6.57 12.20 2.07
C VAL A 112 6.20 13.65 1.81
N ALA A 113 7.01 14.34 1.00
CA ALA A 113 6.79 15.74 0.64
C ALA A 113 7.00 15.94 -0.86
N THR A 114 6.46 17.03 -1.43
CA THR A 114 6.88 17.45 -2.78
C THR A 114 8.33 17.94 -2.75
N ALA A 115 8.97 18.01 -3.91
CA ALA A 115 10.34 18.57 -4.02
C ALA A 115 10.42 20.04 -3.52
N ALA A 116 9.29 20.76 -3.46
CA ALA A 116 9.19 22.10 -2.88
C ALA A 116 8.97 22.11 -1.36
N GLY A 117 8.94 20.95 -0.71
CA GLY A 117 8.78 20.82 0.75
C GLY A 117 7.33 20.82 1.26
N LYS A 118 6.31 20.77 0.39
CA LYS A 118 4.92 20.64 0.81
C LYS A 118 4.67 19.23 1.37
N PRO A 119 4.19 19.08 2.63
CA PRO A 119 3.94 17.75 3.20
C PRO A 119 2.76 17.06 2.49
N ILE A 120 2.97 15.81 2.09
CA ILE A 120 2.00 14.96 1.39
C ILE A 120 1.48 13.86 2.30
N ALA A 121 2.38 13.14 2.97
CA ALA A 121 2.01 12.11 3.94
C ALA A 121 3.07 11.99 5.03
N HIS A 122 2.61 11.54 6.20
CA HIS A 122 3.47 11.13 7.31
C HIS A 122 3.13 9.70 7.71
N ALA A 123 4.12 8.85 7.87
CA ALA A 123 3.93 7.46 8.23
C ALA A 123 4.82 7.03 9.40
N THR A 124 4.31 6.08 10.18
CA THR A 124 5.10 5.32 11.15
C THR A 124 5.02 3.83 10.80
N SER A 125 6.14 3.14 10.91
CA SER A 125 6.26 1.73 10.52
C SER A 125 7.02 0.93 11.58
N ALA A 126 6.60 -0.33 11.76
CA ALA A 126 7.36 -1.35 12.45
C ALA A 126 7.77 -2.43 11.44
N VAL A 127 9.04 -2.49 11.09
CA VAL A 127 9.60 -3.47 10.16
C VAL A 127 10.20 -4.64 10.94
N ARG A 128 9.75 -5.86 10.63
CA ARG A 128 10.25 -7.09 11.24
C ARG A 128 11.33 -7.72 10.39
N ALA A 129 12.43 -8.11 11.04
CA ALA A 129 13.48 -8.98 10.53
C ALA A 129 13.31 -10.39 11.09
N ARG A 130 13.41 -11.42 10.24
CA ARG A 130 13.11 -12.81 10.62
C ARG A 130 14.34 -13.70 10.79
N PHE A 131 15.53 -13.27 10.35
CA PHE A 131 16.80 -14.01 10.48
C PHE A 131 16.74 -15.44 9.94
N GLY A 132 16.17 -15.60 8.74
CA GLY A 132 16.01 -16.91 8.08
C GLY A 132 14.90 -17.80 8.67
N ALA A 133 14.10 -17.30 9.63
CA ALA A 133 12.98 -18.09 10.15
C ALA A 133 11.88 -18.25 9.09
N ASP A 134 11.22 -19.40 9.13
CA ASP A 134 10.10 -19.74 8.24
C ASP A 134 8.97 -18.70 8.31
N GLU A 135 8.24 -18.56 7.20
CA GLU A 135 7.04 -17.75 7.15
C GLU A 135 5.99 -18.25 8.16
N PRO A 136 5.23 -17.34 8.82
CA PRO A 136 4.21 -17.73 9.77
C PRO A 136 3.08 -18.49 9.08
N GLU A 137 2.45 -19.40 9.79
CA GLU A 137 1.16 -19.95 9.35
C GLU A 137 0.15 -18.80 9.22
N ARG A 138 -0.53 -18.75 8.07
CA ARG A 138 -1.47 -17.69 7.74
C ARG A 138 -2.89 -18.13 8.02
N ALA A 139 -3.65 -17.31 8.73
CA ALA A 139 -5.07 -17.53 8.94
C ALA A 139 -5.82 -17.56 7.58
N VAL A 140 -6.92 -18.28 7.54
CA VAL A 140 -7.83 -18.27 6.40
C VAL A 140 -8.85 -17.17 6.59
N VAL A 141 -9.01 -16.31 5.58
CA VAL A 141 -10.02 -15.25 5.56
C VAL A 141 -11.35 -15.85 5.10
N ALA A 142 -12.41 -15.56 5.83
CA ALA A 142 -13.76 -15.94 5.40
C ALA A 142 -14.13 -15.15 4.13
N PRO A 143 -14.74 -15.78 3.11
CA PRO A 143 -15.23 -15.05 1.97
C PRO A 143 -16.37 -14.12 2.39
N ASP A 144 -16.53 -13.01 1.69
CA ASP A 144 -17.80 -12.31 1.68
C ASP A 144 -18.84 -13.19 0.94
N HIS A 145 -20.06 -13.15 1.39
CA HIS A 145 -21.11 -14.01 0.85
C HIS A 145 -21.95 -13.33 -0.24
N GLY A 146 -21.43 -12.24 -0.85
CA GLY A 146 -22.13 -11.51 -1.88
C GLY A 146 -21.99 -12.14 -3.26
N GLU A 147 -23.04 -12.05 -4.08
CA GLU A 147 -22.93 -12.22 -5.53
C GLU A 147 -21.92 -11.21 -6.10
N SER A 148 -21.34 -11.52 -7.26
CA SER A 148 -20.46 -10.59 -7.94
C SER A 148 -21.30 -9.45 -8.54
N ASP A 149 -21.18 -8.25 -7.95
CA ASP A 149 -21.81 -7.03 -8.43
C ASP A 149 -20.81 -5.86 -8.30
N PRO A 150 -20.10 -5.51 -9.36
CA PRO A 150 -19.12 -4.42 -9.31
C PRO A 150 -19.75 -3.03 -9.19
N GLY A 151 -21.08 -2.93 -9.16
CA GLY A 151 -21.79 -1.67 -9.12
C GLY A 151 -21.49 -0.78 -10.32
N ARG A 152 -21.85 0.50 -10.22
CA ARG A 152 -21.62 1.47 -11.31
C ARG A 152 -20.15 1.88 -11.46
N MET A 153 -19.39 1.91 -10.38
CA MET A 153 -18.01 2.41 -10.39
C MET A 153 -16.98 1.32 -10.71
N GLY A 154 -17.24 0.08 -10.33
CA GLY A 154 -16.29 -1.02 -10.49
C GLY A 154 -15.72 -1.15 -11.91
N PRO A 155 -16.54 -1.10 -12.98
CA PRO A 155 -16.04 -1.17 -14.36
C PRO A 155 -15.09 -0.03 -14.76
N HIS A 156 -15.10 1.08 -14.02
CA HIS A 156 -14.26 2.25 -14.30
C HIS A 156 -12.92 2.25 -13.52
N LEU A 157 -12.77 1.39 -12.51
CA LEU A 157 -11.52 1.32 -11.72
C LEU A 157 -10.27 1.14 -12.60
N PRO A 158 -10.24 0.22 -13.58
CA PRO A 158 -9.07 0.05 -14.43
C PRO A 158 -8.70 1.28 -15.29
N SER A 159 -9.61 2.25 -15.44
CA SER A 159 -9.31 3.51 -16.13
C SER A 159 -8.52 4.52 -15.28
N ILE A 160 -8.43 4.31 -13.97
CA ILE A 160 -7.57 5.08 -13.07
C ILE A 160 -6.13 4.64 -13.32
N PRO A 161 -5.21 5.55 -13.70
CA PRO A 161 -3.89 5.15 -14.22
C PRO A 161 -3.12 4.22 -13.29
N PHE A 162 -3.05 4.53 -12.00
CA PHE A 162 -2.33 3.68 -11.04
C PHE A 162 -3.02 2.32 -10.85
N ILE A 163 -4.32 2.30 -10.69
CA ILE A 163 -5.12 1.08 -10.48
C ILE A 163 -5.02 0.15 -11.69
N GLY A 164 -5.19 0.71 -12.89
CA GLY A 164 -5.09 -0.05 -14.15
C GLY A 164 -3.68 -0.61 -14.37
N ALA A 165 -2.63 0.16 -14.06
CA ALA A 165 -1.24 -0.30 -14.15
C ALA A 165 -0.92 -1.47 -13.21
N ARG A 166 -1.69 -1.67 -12.14
CA ARG A 166 -1.56 -2.80 -11.19
C ARG A 166 -2.50 -3.97 -11.52
N GLY A 167 -3.38 -3.82 -12.51
CA GLY A 167 -4.41 -4.81 -12.83
C GLY A 167 -5.48 -4.96 -11.74
N ILE A 168 -5.65 -3.94 -10.89
CA ILE A 168 -6.65 -3.96 -9.82
C ILE A 168 -8.04 -3.82 -10.42
N ALA A 169 -8.96 -4.71 -10.06
CA ALA A 169 -10.33 -4.75 -10.57
C ALA A 169 -11.35 -5.05 -9.47
N ALA A 170 -12.54 -4.50 -9.60
CA ALA A 170 -13.64 -4.77 -8.68
C ALA A 170 -14.49 -5.95 -9.17
N GLU A 171 -14.67 -6.97 -8.34
CA GLU A 171 -15.65 -8.03 -8.52
C GLU A 171 -16.97 -7.69 -7.84
N HIS A 172 -16.91 -6.98 -6.72
CA HIS A 172 -18.09 -6.55 -5.98
C HIS A 172 -17.86 -5.18 -5.35
N MET A 173 -18.87 -4.32 -5.38
CA MET A 173 -18.82 -2.97 -4.86
C MET A 173 -20.23 -2.41 -4.61
N THR A 174 -20.97 -3.04 -3.71
CA THR A 174 -22.34 -2.62 -3.32
C THR A 174 -22.59 -2.84 -1.84
N GLY A 175 -23.58 -2.13 -1.28
CA GLY A 175 -24.06 -2.36 0.09
C GLY A 175 -22.99 -2.17 1.18
N GLY A 176 -22.08 -1.22 1.01
CA GLY A 176 -21.01 -0.95 1.97
C GLY A 176 -19.89 -2.01 1.98
N THR A 177 -19.89 -2.94 1.02
CA THR A 177 -18.87 -3.98 0.88
C THR A 177 -18.15 -3.89 -0.46
N SER A 178 -16.91 -4.37 -0.49
CA SER A 178 -16.11 -4.44 -1.71
C SER A 178 -15.30 -5.73 -1.75
N ARG A 179 -15.16 -6.33 -2.94
CA ARG A 179 -14.24 -7.41 -3.25
C ARG A 179 -13.42 -7.00 -4.46
N ILE A 180 -12.13 -6.78 -4.21
CA ILE A 180 -11.20 -6.23 -5.20
C ILE A 180 -10.08 -7.25 -5.43
N THR A 181 -9.72 -7.48 -6.68
CA THR A 181 -8.66 -8.43 -7.05
C THR A 181 -7.45 -7.71 -7.61
N MET A 182 -6.28 -8.35 -7.49
CA MET A 182 -5.02 -7.91 -8.07
C MET A 182 -4.22 -9.13 -8.52
N PRO A 183 -3.80 -9.21 -9.79
CA PRO A 183 -3.02 -10.33 -10.29
C PRO A 183 -1.58 -10.27 -9.79
N ALA A 184 -0.93 -11.44 -9.66
CA ALA A 184 0.51 -11.59 -9.45
C ALA A 184 1.28 -11.30 -10.76
N SER A 185 1.03 -10.13 -11.34
CA SER A 185 1.71 -9.68 -12.55
C SER A 185 3.14 -9.23 -12.24
N GLU A 186 4.00 -9.22 -13.25
CA GLU A 186 5.39 -8.75 -13.12
C GLU A 186 5.46 -7.37 -12.46
N ALA A 187 4.60 -6.45 -12.88
CA ALA A 187 4.57 -5.08 -12.36
C ALA A 187 4.20 -4.96 -10.87
N ASN A 188 3.76 -6.05 -10.22
CA ASN A 188 3.39 -6.09 -8.80
C ASN A 188 4.41 -6.88 -7.94
N ARG A 189 5.49 -7.43 -8.56
CA ARG A 189 6.46 -8.30 -7.88
C ARG A 189 7.56 -7.53 -7.16
N ASP A 190 8.10 -8.20 -6.14
CA ASP A 190 9.32 -7.82 -5.43
C ASP A 190 10.53 -8.58 -5.98
N ALA A 191 11.71 -8.02 -5.88
CA ALA A 191 12.96 -8.68 -6.28
C ALA A 191 13.25 -9.98 -5.49
N SER A 192 12.63 -10.18 -4.34
CA SER A 192 12.78 -11.38 -3.51
C SER A 192 11.85 -12.54 -3.90
N GLY A 193 10.99 -12.38 -4.90
CA GLY A 193 10.22 -13.46 -5.52
C GLY A 193 8.76 -13.58 -5.10
N GLY A 194 8.21 -12.66 -4.37
CA GLY A 194 6.77 -12.57 -4.08
C GLY A 194 6.18 -11.27 -4.62
N LEU A 195 4.97 -10.94 -4.21
CA LEU A 195 4.42 -9.63 -4.47
C LEU A 195 5.09 -8.56 -3.61
N HIS A 196 5.22 -7.37 -4.14
CA HIS A 196 5.77 -6.24 -3.40
C HIS A 196 4.76 -5.73 -2.37
N GLU A 197 5.21 -5.43 -1.14
CA GLU A 197 4.33 -4.94 -0.07
C GLU A 197 3.58 -3.65 -0.46
N GLY A 198 4.22 -2.78 -1.23
CA GLY A 198 3.57 -1.58 -1.77
C GLY A 198 2.34 -1.89 -2.63
N ALA A 199 2.37 -2.97 -3.41
CA ALA A 199 1.21 -3.42 -4.19
C ALA A 199 0.08 -3.92 -3.27
N VAL A 200 0.44 -4.65 -2.21
CA VAL A 200 -0.52 -5.11 -1.19
C VAL A 200 -1.17 -3.93 -0.46
N LEU A 201 -0.38 -2.91 -0.08
CA LEU A 201 -0.88 -1.69 0.56
C LEU A 201 -1.79 -0.88 -0.37
N ALA A 202 -1.45 -0.81 -1.66
CA ALA A 202 -2.29 -0.17 -2.66
C ALA A 202 -3.64 -0.88 -2.84
N LEU A 203 -3.62 -2.22 -2.86
CA LEU A 203 -4.84 -3.02 -2.91
C LEU A 203 -5.70 -2.79 -1.66
N LEU A 204 -5.09 -2.74 -0.47
CA LEU A 204 -5.77 -2.49 0.79
C LEU A 204 -6.44 -1.10 0.81
N ASP A 205 -5.70 -0.04 0.46
CA ASP A 205 -6.22 1.34 0.37
C ASP A 205 -7.40 1.43 -0.62
N THR A 206 -7.20 0.89 -1.83
CA THR A 206 -8.24 0.87 -2.86
C THR A 206 -9.50 0.13 -2.37
N THR A 207 -9.33 -1.03 -1.75
CA THR A 207 -10.46 -1.84 -1.26
C THR A 207 -11.27 -1.12 -0.19
N GLY A 208 -10.61 -0.49 0.78
CA GLY A 208 -11.29 0.29 1.82
C GLY A 208 -12.02 1.52 1.27
N ALA A 209 -11.38 2.22 0.31
CA ALA A 209 -12.01 3.32 -0.41
C ALA A 209 -13.26 2.85 -1.18
N MET A 210 -13.19 1.71 -1.86
CA MET A 210 -14.32 1.17 -2.63
C MET A 210 -15.47 0.69 -1.74
N ALA A 211 -15.19 0.15 -0.56
CA ALA A 211 -16.24 -0.15 0.44
C ALA A 211 -16.97 1.12 0.89
N SER A 212 -16.24 2.23 1.05
CA SER A 212 -16.83 3.53 1.39
C SER A 212 -17.71 4.08 0.26
N TRP A 213 -17.28 3.95 -0.98
CA TRP A 213 -18.09 4.30 -2.15
C TRP A 213 -19.31 3.39 -2.31
N ALA A 214 -19.18 2.09 -2.01
CA ALA A 214 -20.30 1.15 -2.01
C ALA A 214 -21.39 1.53 -0.98
N GLU A 215 -20.98 2.14 0.13
CA GLU A 215 -21.89 2.66 1.17
C GLU A 215 -22.49 4.02 0.79
N SER A 216 -21.68 4.95 0.26
CA SER A 216 -22.13 6.29 -0.09
C SER A 216 -23.00 6.34 -1.34
N GLY A 217 -22.76 5.44 -2.27
CA GLY A 217 -23.30 5.50 -3.63
C GLY A 217 -22.50 6.45 -4.55
N HIS A 218 -22.77 6.32 -5.85
CA HIS A 218 -22.08 7.10 -6.89
C HIS A 218 -22.61 8.55 -6.95
N GLY A 219 -21.69 9.51 -7.10
CA GLY A 219 -22.00 10.93 -7.28
C GLY A 219 -20.77 11.73 -7.71
N PRO A 220 -20.95 13.00 -8.11
CA PRO A 220 -19.87 13.90 -8.51
C PRO A 220 -19.11 14.43 -7.27
N TYR A 221 -18.80 13.56 -6.34
CA TYR A 221 -18.23 13.89 -5.04
C TYR A 221 -16.71 14.00 -5.11
N ARG A 222 -16.15 14.79 -4.19
CA ARG A 222 -14.70 14.79 -3.92
C ARG A 222 -14.41 13.76 -2.84
N ALA A 223 -13.38 12.98 -3.04
CA ALA A 223 -13.02 11.93 -2.09
C ALA A 223 -11.51 11.85 -1.87
N SER A 224 -11.12 11.38 -0.69
CA SER A 224 -9.72 11.19 -0.29
C SER A 224 -9.61 10.15 0.82
N THR A 225 -8.42 9.56 0.97
CA THR A 225 -8.04 8.76 2.13
C THR A 225 -7.30 9.66 3.13
N PRO A 226 -7.89 10.08 4.26
CA PRO A 226 -7.16 10.82 5.30
C PRO A 226 -6.14 9.95 6.06
N ALA A 227 -6.44 8.67 6.30
CA ALA A 227 -5.55 7.78 7.01
C ALA A 227 -5.77 6.31 6.62
N MET A 228 -4.69 5.53 6.73
CA MET A 228 -4.70 4.08 6.56
C MET A 228 -3.82 3.43 7.62
N GLN A 229 -4.26 2.28 8.15
CA GLN A 229 -3.43 1.39 8.97
C GLN A 229 -3.38 0.02 8.30
N ALA A 230 -2.21 -0.60 8.30
CA ALA A 230 -2.03 -1.93 7.73
C ALA A 230 -1.07 -2.77 8.57
N GLN A 231 -1.32 -4.07 8.61
CA GLN A 231 -0.45 -5.10 9.17
C GLN A 231 -0.22 -6.15 8.09
N ILE A 232 1.02 -6.37 7.71
CA ILE A 232 1.41 -7.42 6.77
C ILE A 232 1.92 -8.61 7.58
N VAL A 233 1.36 -9.80 7.32
CA VAL A 233 1.59 -10.98 8.19
C VAL A 233 2.96 -11.61 7.97
N GLY A 234 3.53 -11.46 6.78
CA GLY A 234 4.84 -11.97 6.36
C GLY A 234 5.11 -11.56 4.93
N ALA A 235 6.19 -12.01 4.30
CA ALA A 235 6.48 -11.68 2.91
C ALA A 235 5.29 -12.06 2.00
N PRO A 236 4.75 -11.15 1.18
CA PRO A 236 3.60 -11.47 0.33
C PRO A 236 3.95 -12.59 -0.67
N PRO A 237 3.10 -13.61 -0.85
CA PRO A 237 3.36 -14.72 -1.76
C PRO A 237 3.26 -14.28 -3.23
N ASP A 238 3.81 -15.09 -4.16
CA ASP A 238 3.65 -14.93 -5.61
C ASP A 238 2.35 -15.59 -6.08
N GLU A 239 1.22 -15.04 -5.64
CA GLU A 239 -0.13 -15.50 -5.94
C GLU A 239 -1.05 -14.30 -6.19
N ASP A 240 -2.08 -14.50 -7.02
CA ASP A 240 -3.15 -13.50 -7.16
C ASP A 240 -3.79 -13.20 -5.81
N LEU A 241 -4.11 -11.94 -5.58
CA LEU A 241 -4.72 -11.48 -4.34
C LEU A 241 -6.19 -11.11 -4.54
N VAL A 242 -6.96 -11.35 -3.48
CA VAL A 242 -8.30 -10.83 -3.31
C VAL A 242 -8.36 -10.05 -1.99
N ALA A 243 -8.99 -8.90 -2.01
CA ALA A 243 -9.20 -8.10 -0.81
C ALA A 243 -10.70 -7.89 -0.55
N TYR A 244 -11.10 -8.07 0.69
CA TYR A 244 -12.46 -7.92 1.17
C TYR A 244 -12.55 -6.68 2.05
N GLY A 245 -13.32 -5.68 1.62
CA GLY A 245 -13.56 -4.44 2.33
C GLY A 245 -14.98 -4.35 2.86
N ARG A 246 -15.14 -3.78 4.03
CA ARG A 246 -16.44 -3.47 4.61
C ARG A 246 -16.42 -2.11 5.29
N CYS A 247 -17.34 -1.22 4.93
CA CYS A 247 -17.64 -0.02 5.69
C CYS A 247 -18.34 -0.43 6.99
N VAL A 248 -17.68 -0.26 8.13
CA VAL A 248 -18.20 -0.66 9.44
C VAL A 248 -18.96 0.44 10.13
N GLN A 249 -18.69 1.68 9.75
CA GLN A 249 -19.35 2.86 10.31
C GLN A 249 -19.26 4.03 9.32
N ARG A 250 -20.27 4.86 9.28
CA ARG A 250 -20.30 6.15 8.62
C ARG A 250 -20.64 7.26 9.62
N ASP A 251 -19.91 8.36 9.55
CA ASP A 251 -20.19 9.59 10.28
C ASP A 251 -20.15 10.76 9.29
N ALA A 252 -21.32 11.25 8.89
CA ALA A 252 -21.48 12.26 7.85
C ALA A 252 -20.65 11.97 6.60
N GLU A 253 -19.54 12.68 6.40
CA GLU A 253 -18.62 12.55 5.27
C GLU A 253 -17.47 11.55 5.50
N ILE A 254 -17.34 11.00 6.72
CA ILE A 254 -16.27 10.09 7.11
C ILE A 254 -16.77 8.64 7.13
N PHE A 255 -16.01 7.78 6.50
CA PHE A 255 -16.30 6.35 6.39
C PHE A 255 -15.14 5.56 7.01
N PHE A 256 -15.48 4.58 7.84
CA PHE A 256 -14.54 3.68 8.51
C PHE A 256 -14.65 2.31 7.86
N SER A 257 -13.62 1.89 7.13
CA SER A 257 -13.60 0.60 6.46
C SER A 257 -12.55 -0.33 7.05
N GLN A 258 -12.90 -1.60 7.20
CA GLN A 258 -11.98 -2.70 7.50
C GLN A 258 -11.69 -3.47 6.23
N VAL A 259 -10.45 -3.96 6.09
CA VAL A 259 -9.99 -4.68 4.91
C VAL A 259 -9.15 -5.88 5.32
N ASP A 260 -9.44 -7.04 4.72
CA ASP A 260 -8.59 -8.22 4.71
C ASP A 260 -8.09 -8.46 3.29
N VAL A 261 -6.78 -8.57 3.12
CA VAL A 261 -6.13 -8.97 1.86
C VAL A 261 -5.67 -10.42 2.01
N ALA A 262 -6.04 -11.26 1.06
CA ALA A 262 -5.76 -12.69 1.08
C ALA A 262 -5.30 -13.19 -0.30
N THR A 263 -4.71 -14.38 -0.37
CA THR A 263 -4.48 -15.09 -1.63
C THR A 263 -5.82 -15.47 -2.26
N ALA A 264 -5.96 -15.34 -3.57
CA ALA A 264 -7.23 -15.58 -4.26
C ALA A 264 -7.67 -17.05 -4.18
N GLY A 265 -6.72 -18.00 -4.24
CA GLY A 265 -7.02 -19.44 -4.21
C GLY A 265 -7.38 -19.93 -2.80
N ALA A 266 -6.42 -19.98 -1.90
CA ALA A 266 -6.57 -20.56 -0.55
C ALA A 266 -7.08 -19.57 0.51
N ARG A 267 -7.26 -18.31 0.16
CA ARG A 267 -7.68 -17.21 1.04
C ARG A 267 -6.78 -17.06 2.28
N ARG A 268 -5.48 -17.31 2.13
CA ARG A 268 -4.51 -17.12 3.19
C ARG A 268 -4.28 -15.63 3.43
N LEU A 269 -4.45 -15.18 4.67
CA LEU A 269 -4.28 -13.77 5.04
C LEU A 269 -2.88 -13.26 4.68
N VAL A 270 -2.81 -12.18 3.90
CA VAL A 270 -1.57 -11.50 3.52
C VAL A 270 -1.42 -10.20 4.30
N ALA A 271 -2.49 -9.43 4.39
CA ALA A 271 -2.51 -8.19 5.16
C ALA A 271 -3.92 -7.93 5.72
N ARG A 272 -3.98 -7.15 6.79
CA ARG A 272 -5.21 -6.63 7.39
C ARG A 272 -5.05 -5.16 7.70
N GLY A 273 -6.13 -4.38 7.60
CA GLY A 273 -6.04 -2.98 7.94
C GLY A 273 -7.37 -2.26 8.02
N THR A 274 -7.27 -0.96 8.26
CA THR A 274 -8.40 -0.03 8.26
C THR A 274 -8.10 1.15 7.37
N VAL A 275 -9.12 1.64 6.70
CA VAL A 275 -9.05 2.83 5.86
C VAL A 275 -10.09 3.81 6.36
N LEU A 276 -9.61 5.00 6.72
CA LEU A 276 -10.47 6.16 6.95
C LEU A 276 -10.63 6.85 5.60
N TYR A 277 -11.86 6.94 5.12
CA TYR A 277 -12.15 7.54 3.83
C TYR A 277 -13.11 8.71 3.98
N ARG A 278 -12.93 9.77 3.20
CA ARG A 278 -13.77 10.97 3.24
C ARG A 278 -14.40 11.18 1.88
N ILE A 279 -15.73 11.36 1.86
CA ILE A 279 -16.51 11.69 0.66
C ILE A 279 -17.29 12.98 0.96
N LEU A 280 -17.02 14.03 0.19
CA LEU A 280 -17.73 15.32 0.26
C LEU A 280 -18.82 15.32 -0.80
N THR A 281 -20.07 15.34 -0.35
CA THR A 281 -21.26 15.41 -1.19
C THR A 281 -21.63 16.84 -1.55
#